data_596d3c8a607cbc4e0bd0445e9495bfb2
#
_entry.id   596d3c8a607cbc4e0bd0445e9495bfb2
#
_cell.length_a   1.000
_cell.length_b   1.000
_cell.length_c   1.000
_cell.angle_alpha   90.00
_cell.angle_beta   90.00
_cell.angle_gamma   90.00
#
_symmetry.space_group_name_H-M   'P 1'
#
loop_
_entity.id
_entity.type
_entity.pdbx_description
1 polymer ?
#
loop_
_entity_poly.entity_id
_entity_poly.type
_entity_poly.pdbx_seq_one_letter_code
_entity_poly.pdbx_strand_id
1 'polypeptide(L)'
;MRKLAILGSTGSIGTQALDVAARHSDRFAVTALVAHSSSEKLFEQVRQFHPKIAALSVEPKEIPADIKNSCQWMFGENVLLDVVHACDADDVLVSVVGVVGLAAVMETLACGKRVLLANKEPLVAGGELVTEAAKKAGHPL
;
A
#
# COMPACT_ATOMS: atom_id res chain seq x y z
N MET A 1 -14.47 7.68 -8.50
CA MET A 1 -13.90 7.22 -7.23
C MET A 1 -12.48 6.78 -7.43
N ARG A 2 -11.55 7.28 -6.62
CA ARG A 2 -10.13 6.90 -6.70
C ARG A 2 -9.91 5.59 -5.94
N LYS A 3 -9.17 4.66 -6.53
CA LYS A 3 -8.79 3.40 -5.88
C LYS A 3 -7.45 3.58 -5.21
N LEU A 4 -7.38 3.24 -3.94
CA LEU A 4 -6.22 3.49 -3.08
C LEU A 4 -5.62 2.18 -2.55
N ALA A 5 -4.32 2.01 -2.70
CA ALA A 5 -3.55 0.97 -2.03
C ALA A 5 -2.70 1.62 -0.94
N ILE A 6 -2.60 0.98 0.22
CA ILE A 6 -1.82 1.50 1.34
C ILE A 6 -0.74 0.49 1.72
N LEU A 7 0.52 0.89 1.52
CA LEU A 7 1.68 0.10 1.93
C LEU A 7 2.10 0.58 3.31
N GLY A 8 1.98 -0.26 4.31
CA GLY A 8 2.18 0.10 5.71
C GLY A 8 0.89 0.52 6.40
N SER A 9 -0.21 -0.18 6.14
CA SER A 9 -1.54 0.21 6.59
C SER A 9 -1.73 0.19 8.11
N THR A 10 -0.94 -0.60 8.84
CA THR A 10 -1.06 -0.72 10.30
C THR A 10 -0.22 0.28 11.08
N GLY A 11 0.65 1.03 10.40
CA GLY A 11 1.44 2.08 11.01
C GLY A 11 0.64 3.34 11.28
N SER A 12 1.26 4.33 11.90
CA SER A 12 0.61 5.58 12.28
C SER A 12 0.00 6.32 11.08
N ILE A 13 0.78 6.50 10.03
CA ILE A 13 0.33 7.23 8.83
C ILE A 13 -0.72 6.43 8.06
N GLY A 14 -0.49 5.11 7.91
CA GLY A 14 -1.45 4.24 7.21
C GLY A 14 -2.80 4.21 7.92
N THR A 15 -2.80 4.14 9.26
CA THR A 15 -4.02 4.17 10.07
C THR A 15 -4.77 5.49 9.91
N GLN A 16 -4.05 6.61 9.91
CA GLN A 16 -4.64 7.92 9.69
C GLN A 16 -5.24 8.06 8.29
N ALA A 17 -4.54 7.53 7.28
CA ALA A 17 -5.03 7.55 5.91
C ALA A 17 -6.32 6.75 5.76
N LEU A 18 -6.41 5.59 6.42
CA LEU A 18 -7.63 4.79 6.43
C LEU A 18 -8.79 5.52 7.10
N ASP A 19 -8.53 6.26 8.18
CA ASP A 19 -9.55 7.06 8.84
C ASP A 19 -10.11 8.13 7.89
N VAL A 20 -9.23 8.81 7.15
CA VAL A 20 -9.65 9.79 6.15
C VAL A 20 -10.45 9.13 5.03
N ALA A 21 -9.99 7.98 4.53
CA ALA A 21 -10.69 7.25 3.48
C ALA A 21 -12.09 6.81 3.93
N ALA A 22 -12.24 6.40 5.20
CA ALA A 22 -13.53 6.01 5.76
C ALA A 22 -14.51 7.18 5.82
N ARG A 23 -14.01 8.38 6.12
CA ARG A 23 -14.83 9.60 6.17
C ARG A 23 -15.24 10.09 4.78
N HIS A 24 -14.51 9.68 3.76
CA HIS A 24 -14.73 10.09 2.37
C HIS A 24 -14.94 8.87 1.47
N SER A 25 -15.74 7.92 1.93
CA SER A 25 -15.99 6.67 1.22
C SER A 25 -16.66 6.86 -0.14
N ASP A 26 -17.23 8.02 -0.38
CA ASP A 26 -17.77 8.41 -1.68
C ASP A 26 -16.68 8.81 -2.69
N ARG A 27 -15.45 9.08 -2.23
CA ARG A 27 -14.33 9.53 -3.06
C ARG A 27 -13.21 8.48 -3.19
N PHE A 28 -13.04 7.64 -2.18
CA PHE A 28 -11.95 6.67 -2.11
C PHE A 28 -12.44 5.26 -1.86
N ALA A 29 -11.91 4.32 -2.62
CA ALA A 29 -12.10 2.90 -2.38
C ALA A 29 -10.75 2.30 -2.05
N VAL A 30 -10.63 1.65 -0.88
CA VAL A 30 -9.40 0.99 -0.49
C VAL A 30 -9.36 -0.38 -1.15
N THR A 31 -8.41 -0.60 -2.06
CA THR A 31 -8.33 -1.84 -2.83
C THR A 31 -7.25 -2.79 -2.37
N ALA A 32 -6.22 -2.29 -1.69
CA ALA A 32 -5.13 -3.13 -1.19
C ALA A 32 -4.60 -2.57 0.13
N LEU A 33 -4.30 -3.47 1.05
CA LEU A 33 -3.71 -3.15 2.35
C LEU A 33 -2.50 -4.06 2.55
N VAL A 34 -1.36 -3.49 2.92
CA VAL A 34 -0.13 -4.23 3.15
C VAL A 34 0.47 -3.83 4.49
N ALA A 35 0.79 -4.82 5.30
CA ALA A 35 1.49 -4.65 6.58
C ALA A 35 2.70 -5.56 6.64
N HIS A 36 3.60 -5.32 7.60
CA HIS A 36 4.78 -6.17 7.79
C HIS A 36 4.43 -7.43 8.57
N SER A 37 4.06 -7.29 9.84
CA SER A 37 3.78 -8.43 10.72
C SER A 37 2.57 -8.22 11.64
N SER A 38 1.95 -7.04 11.63
CA SER A 38 0.82 -6.72 12.50
C SER A 38 -0.48 -7.33 11.97
N SER A 39 -0.57 -8.65 12.02
CA SER A 39 -1.67 -9.39 11.42
C SER A 39 -3.03 -9.07 12.03
N GLU A 40 -3.13 -8.96 13.35
CA GLU A 40 -4.42 -8.70 14.00
C GLU A 40 -5.02 -7.35 13.59
N LYS A 41 -4.19 -6.30 13.54
CA LYS A 41 -4.63 -4.99 13.07
C LYS A 41 -5.05 -5.04 11.61
N LEU A 42 -4.30 -5.75 10.78
CA LEU A 42 -4.63 -5.89 9.38
C LEU A 42 -5.95 -6.63 9.19
N PHE A 43 -6.20 -7.67 9.98
CA PHE A 43 -7.45 -8.41 9.91
C PHE A 43 -8.66 -7.50 10.19
N GLU A 44 -8.56 -6.63 11.19
CA GLU A 44 -9.62 -5.67 11.49
C GLU A 44 -9.82 -4.68 10.35
N GLN A 45 -8.73 -4.22 9.73
CA GLN A 45 -8.80 -3.32 8.58
C GLN A 45 -9.47 -4.00 7.39
N VAL A 46 -9.18 -5.27 7.15
CA VAL A 46 -9.83 -6.06 6.08
C VAL A 46 -11.33 -6.16 6.33
N ARG A 47 -11.74 -6.38 7.58
CA ARG A 47 -13.16 -6.44 7.92
C ARG A 47 -13.89 -5.12 7.69
N GLN A 48 -13.21 -4.02 7.94
CA GLN A 48 -13.78 -2.68 7.81
C GLN A 48 -13.84 -2.20 6.35
N PHE A 49 -12.75 -2.39 5.61
CA PHE A 49 -12.59 -1.78 4.29
C PHE A 49 -12.84 -2.73 3.11
N HIS A 50 -12.84 -4.03 3.34
CA HIS A 50 -13.06 -5.06 2.31
C HIS A 50 -12.19 -4.86 1.06
N PRO A 51 -10.84 -4.79 1.22
CA PRO A 51 -9.95 -4.64 0.07
C PRO A 51 -9.99 -5.89 -0.81
N LYS A 52 -9.56 -5.75 -2.05
CA LYS A 52 -9.42 -6.89 -2.96
C LYS A 52 -8.17 -7.71 -2.63
N ILE A 53 -7.13 -7.05 -2.11
CA ILE A 53 -5.85 -7.66 -1.77
C ILE A 53 -5.48 -7.26 -0.34
N ALA A 54 -5.02 -8.22 0.44
CA ALA A 54 -4.40 -7.98 1.74
C ALA A 54 -3.11 -8.76 1.80
N ALA A 55 -2.06 -8.16 2.36
CA ALA A 55 -0.74 -8.78 2.35
C ALA A 55 0.05 -8.50 3.61
N LEU A 56 0.92 -9.45 3.95
CA LEU A 56 1.83 -9.37 5.08
C LEU A 56 3.20 -9.86 4.64
N SER A 57 4.25 -9.14 5.01
CA SER A 57 5.62 -9.59 4.74
C SER A 57 5.93 -10.85 5.53
N VAL A 58 5.39 -10.97 6.75
CA VAL A 58 5.50 -12.15 7.59
C VAL A 58 4.16 -12.86 7.59
N GLU A 59 4.13 -14.10 7.09
CA GLU A 59 2.89 -14.89 7.03
C GLU A 59 2.38 -15.20 8.44
N PRO A 60 1.11 -14.95 8.73
CA PRO A 60 0.54 -15.28 10.04
C PRO A 60 0.31 -16.78 10.15
N LYS A 61 0.19 -17.29 11.37
CA LYS A 61 -0.08 -18.72 11.60
C LYS A 61 -1.43 -19.13 11.05
N GLU A 62 -2.41 -18.23 11.11
CA GLU A 62 -3.79 -18.53 10.71
C GLU A 62 -4.49 -17.24 10.31
N ILE A 63 -5.38 -17.36 9.33
CA ILE A 63 -6.24 -16.25 8.91
C ILE A 63 -7.67 -16.57 9.36
N PRO A 64 -8.36 -15.63 10.03
CA PRO A 64 -9.74 -15.86 10.46
C PRO A 64 -10.65 -16.27 9.30
N ALA A 65 -11.53 -17.23 9.58
CA ALA A 65 -12.40 -17.81 8.54
C ALA A 65 -13.31 -16.78 7.87
N ASP A 66 -13.72 -15.75 8.61
CA ASP A 66 -14.63 -14.71 8.08
C ASP A 66 -14.00 -13.85 6.98
N ILE A 67 -12.66 -13.75 6.96
CA ILE A 67 -11.95 -12.93 5.98
C ILE A 67 -11.02 -13.75 5.07
N LYS A 68 -10.84 -15.03 5.33
CA LYS A 68 -9.92 -15.87 4.57
C LYS A 68 -10.22 -15.87 3.07
N ASN A 69 -11.48 -15.87 2.70
CA ASN A 69 -11.94 -15.91 1.32
C ASN A 69 -12.50 -14.57 0.82
N SER A 70 -12.38 -13.50 1.63
CA SER A 70 -12.94 -12.18 1.26
C SER A 70 -12.03 -11.39 0.32
N CYS A 71 -10.75 -11.75 0.24
CA CYS A 71 -9.79 -11.06 -0.60
C CYS A 71 -8.65 -12.02 -0.97
N GLN A 72 -7.80 -11.57 -1.89
CA GLN A 72 -6.59 -12.30 -2.24
C GLN A 72 -5.52 -11.98 -1.18
N TRP A 73 -4.98 -13.01 -0.55
CA TRP A 73 -3.91 -12.87 0.45
C TRP A 73 -2.56 -13.13 -0.21
N MET A 74 -1.58 -12.28 0.10
CA MET A 74 -0.21 -12.39 -0.41
C MET A 74 0.77 -12.27 0.75
N PHE A 75 1.87 -13.03 0.69
CA PHE A 75 2.88 -13.06 1.76
C PHE A 75 4.28 -13.11 1.18
N GLY A 76 5.28 -12.67 1.96
CA GLY A 76 6.67 -12.81 1.61
C GLY A 76 7.46 -11.51 1.65
N GLU A 77 8.77 -11.62 1.50
CA GLU A 77 9.69 -10.47 1.56
C GLU A 77 9.43 -9.43 0.49
N ASN A 78 9.02 -9.87 -0.70
CA ASN A 78 8.77 -8.98 -1.84
C ASN A 78 7.31 -8.61 -2.01
N VAL A 79 6.49 -8.82 -0.99
CA VAL A 79 5.05 -8.66 -1.10
C VAL A 79 4.64 -7.22 -1.43
N LEU A 80 5.40 -6.23 -0.97
CA LEU A 80 5.10 -4.82 -1.32
C LEU A 80 5.12 -4.61 -2.84
N LEU A 81 6.15 -5.12 -3.51
CA LEU A 81 6.27 -5.00 -4.96
C LEU A 81 5.23 -5.85 -5.67
N ASP A 82 4.98 -7.05 -5.17
CA ASP A 82 3.98 -7.95 -5.74
C ASP A 82 2.58 -7.32 -5.70
N VAL A 83 2.24 -6.67 -4.59
CA VAL A 83 0.94 -5.99 -4.45
C VAL A 83 0.84 -4.80 -5.41
N VAL A 84 1.90 -4.02 -5.57
CA VAL A 84 1.90 -2.89 -6.50
C VAL A 84 1.58 -3.38 -7.92
N HIS A 85 2.15 -4.50 -8.34
CA HIS A 85 1.84 -5.09 -9.64
C HIS A 85 0.43 -5.65 -9.75
N ALA A 86 -0.03 -6.31 -8.69
CA ALA A 86 -1.30 -7.05 -8.73
C ALA A 86 -2.54 -6.18 -8.50
N CYS A 87 -2.40 -5.04 -7.79
CA CYS A 87 -3.55 -4.23 -7.44
C CYS A 87 -4.01 -3.33 -8.61
N ASP A 88 -5.28 -2.95 -8.57
CA ASP A 88 -5.87 -2.05 -9.55
C ASP A 88 -5.97 -0.60 -9.05
N ALA A 89 -5.15 -0.24 -8.06
CA ALA A 89 -5.19 1.09 -7.47
C ALA A 89 -4.74 2.18 -8.47
N ASP A 90 -5.38 3.33 -8.36
CA ASP A 90 -4.93 4.54 -9.07
C ASP A 90 -3.80 5.21 -8.32
N ASP A 91 -3.89 5.20 -6.99
CA ASP A 91 -2.95 5.84 -6.08
C ASP A 91 -2.39 4.81 -5.10
N VAL A 92 -1.10 4.89 -4.82
CA VAL A 92 -0.45 4.05 -3.82
C VAL A 92 0.20 4.93 -2.76
N LEU A 93 -0.27 4.81 -1.52
CA LEU A 93 0.33 5.49 -0.37
C LEU A 93 1.49 4.66 0.13
N VAL A 94 2.69 5.21 0.09
CA VAL A 94 3.89 4.56 0.59
C VAL A 94 4.23 5.15 1.96
N SER A 95 3.96 4.39 3.02
CA SER A 95 4.23 4.79 4.40
C SER A 95 5.24 3.86 5.09
N VAL A 96 6.03 3.13 4.31
CA VAL A 96 7.14 2.32 4.79
C VAL A 96 8.45 3.08 4.60
N VAL A 97 9.44 2.82 5.47
CA VAL A 97 10.68 3.58 5.52
C VAL A 97 11.85 2.82 4.87
N GLY A 98 12.93 3.55 4.57
CA GLY A 98 14.19 2.98 4.12
C GLY A 98 14.19 2.53 2.66
N VAL A 99 15.08 1.59 2.35
CA VAL A 99 15.28 1.06 1.00
C VAL A 99 14.02 0.38 0.47
N VAL A 100 13.27 -0.28 1.34
CA VAL A 100 12.00 -0.92 0.99
C VAL A 100 10.99 0.12 0.49
N GLY A 101 10.92 1.26 1.16
CA GLY A 101 10.05 2.36 0.72
C GLY A 101 10.47 2.92 -0.64
N LEU A 102 11.77 3.11 -0.86
CA LEU A 102 12.29 3.57 -2.15
C LEU A 102 11.93 2.61 -3.27
N ALA A 103 12.15 1.30 -3.05
CA ALA A 103 11.82 0.29 -4.05
C ALA A 103 10.32 0.31 -4.39
N ALA A 104 9.45 0.48 -3.39
CA ALA A 104 8.01 0.55 -3.59
C ALA A 104 7.62 1.79 -4.41
N VAL A 105 8.25 2.94 -4.15
CA VAL A 105 8.01 4.17 -4.93
C VAL A 105 8.38 3.95 -6.39
N MET A 106 9.58 3.43 -6.64
CA MET A 106 10.06 3.20 -8.01
C MET A 106 9.15 2.24 -8.77
N GLU A 107 8.73 1.17 -8.12
CA GLU A 107 7.86 0.17 -8.76
C GLU A 107 6.46 0.74 -9.04
N THR A 108 5.93 1.54 -8.11
CA THR A 108 4.64 2.21 -8.29
C THR A 108 4.66 3.11 -9.52
N LEU A 109 5.71 3.91 -9.66
CA LEU A 109 5.88 4.79 -10.81
C LEU A 109 6.04 4.00 -12.11
N ALA A 110 6.80 2.90 -12.08
CA ALA A 110 7.00 2.03 -13.23
C ALA A 110 5.68 1.42 -13.71
N CYS A 111 4.73 1.18 -12.80
CA CYS A 111 3.39 0.68 -13.14
C CYS A 111 2.43 1.79 -13.60
N GLY A 112 2.89 3.03 -13.67
CA GLY A 112 2.05 4.15 -14.11
C GLY A 112 1.04 4.62 -13.06
N LYS A 113 1.22 4.28 -11.80
CA LYS A 113 0.34 4.67 -10.70
C LYS A 113 0.87 5.92 -10.00
N ARG A 114 -0.03 6.69 -9.41
CA ARG A 114 0.36 7.88 -8.65
C ARG A 114 0.86 7.49 -7.27
N VAL A 115 1.98 8.08 -6.86
CA VAL A 115 2.57 7.85 -5.54
C VAL A 115 2.15 8.95 -4.59
N LEU A 116 1.70 8.56 -3.40
CA LEU A 116 1.49 9.45 -2.28
C LEU A 116 2.55 9.10 -1.23
N LEU A 117 3.46 10.06 -0.95
CA LEU A 117 4.55 9.83 -0.02
C LEU A 117 4.17 10.28 1.38
N ALA A 118 4.27 9.36 2.34
CA ALA A 118 4.01 9.63 3.74
C ALA A 118 5.28 10.00 4.52
N ASN A 119 6.47 9.73 3.95
CA ASN A 119 7.74 10.10 4.55
C ASN A 119 8.73 10.55 3.48
N LYS A 120 9.80 11.23 3.90
CA LYS A 120 10.78 11.83 2.99
C LYS A 120 11.95 10.92 2.63
N GLU A 121 12.16 9.83 3.34
CA GLU A 121 13.33 8.98 3.16
C GLU A 121 13.50 8.42 1.74
N PRO A 122 12.46 7.89 1.07
CA PRO A 122 12.64 7.41 -0.30
C PRO A 122 13.11 8.51 -1.25
N LEU A 123 12.57 9.72 -1.10
CA LEU A 123 12.94 10.84 -1.95
C LEU A 123 14.38 11.31 -1.68
N VAL A 124 14.78 11.37 -0.41
CA VAL A 124 16.13 11.77 -0.02
C VAL A 124 17.16 10.73 -0.49
N ALA A 125 16.90 9.46 -0.27
CA ALA A 125 17.82 8.38 -0.61
C ALA A 125 17.99 8.16 -2.11
N GLY A 126 16.93 8.37 -2.89
CA GLY A 126 16.92 8.13 -4.32
C GLY A 126 16.62 9.33 -5.18
N GLY A 127 16.79 10.55 -4.64
CA GLY A 127 16.29 11.83 -5.16
C GLY A 127 16.14 11.95 -6.68
N GLU A 128 17.24 11.93 -7.42
CA GLU A 128 17.21 12.10 -8.86
C GLU A 128 16.50 10.96 -9.60
N LEU A 129 16.74 9.72 -9.14
CA LEU A 129 16.12 8.54 -9.74
C LEU A 129 14.60 8.55 -9.58
N VAL A 130 14.13 8.92 -8.38
CA VAL A 130 12.69 9.00 -8.11
C VAL A 130 12.05 10.11 -8.93
N THR A 131 12.69 11.28 -9.00
CA THR A 131 12.18 12.42 -9.76
C THR A 131 12.10 12.08 -11.25
N GLU A 132 13.13 11.42 -11.79
CA GLU A 132 13.14 11.02 -13.19
C GLU A 132 12.07 9.98 -13.50
N ALA A 133 11.90 8.99 -12.61
CA ALA A 133 10.87 7.98 -12.77
C ALA A 133 9.47 8.59 -12.72
N ALA A 134 9.25 9.59 -11.85
CA ALA A 134 7.98 10.29 -11.76
C ALA A 134 7.67 11.04 -13.05
N LYS A 135 8.66 11.70 -13.64
CA LYS A 135 8.49 12.38 -14.93
C LYS A 135 8.13 11.41 -16.05
N LYS A 136 8.80 10.26 -16.12
CA LYS A 136 8.53 9.24 -17.14
C LYS A 136 7.12 8.67 -17.00
N ALA A 137 6.65 8.52 -15.78
CA ALA A 137 5.30 8.02 -15.50
C ALA A 137 4.22 9.09 -15.69
N GLY A 138 4.59 10.35 -15.84
CA GLY A 138 3.65 11.45 -15.95
C GLY A 138 3.01 11.84 -14.62
N HIS A 139 3.61 11.45 -13.52
CA HIS A 139 3.10 11.72 -12.16
C HIS A 139 4.20 12.36 -11.30
N PRO A 140 4.48 13.67 -11.46
CA PRO A 140 5.48 14.34 -10.64
C PRO A 140 5.11 14.28 -9.15
N LEU A 141 6.13 14.11 -8.33
CA LEU A 141 5.96 14.05 -6.88
C LEU A 141 5.66 15.42 -6.27
#